data_609b95339da6e93a6b6c464488e73f9d
#
_entry.id   609b95339da6e93a6b6c464488e73f9d
#
_cell.length_a   1.000
_cell.length_b   1.000
_cell.length_c   1.000
_cell.angle_alpha   90.00
_cell.angle_beta   90.00
_cell.angle_gamma   90.00
#
_symmetry.space_group_name_H-M   'P 1'
#
loop_
_entity.id
_entity.type
_entity.pdbx_description
1 polymer ?
#
loop_
_entity_poly.entity_id
_entity_poly.type
_entity_poly.pdbx_seq_one_letter_code
_entity_poly.pdbx_strand_id
1 'polypeptide(L)'
;MAKILITEDEDSLRSFVARALRLDGHETEEAADGAEGLEKLRDGVYDLLLSDIRMPVMDGIELAHQAKSAFPALKILLMTGYAEQRERADDLAEKIVDVVSKPFALPDIRKAVARALAA
;
A
#
# COMPACT_ATOMS: atom_id res chain seq x y z
N MET A 1 -14.00 -8.45 -5.55
CA MET A 1 -13.89 -7.01 -5.29
C MET A 1 -13.37 -6.76 -3.91
N ALA A 2 -12.32 -6.00 -3.82
CA ALA A 2 -11.66 -5.73 -2.55
C ALA A 2 -11.79 -4.25 -2.21
N LYS A 3 -11.64 -3.92 -0.92
CA LYS A 3 -11.52 -2.55 -0.45
C LYS A 3 -10.04 -2.30 -0.16
N ILE A 4 -9.47 -1.31 -0.84
CA ILE A 4 -8.03 -1.04 -0.84
C ILE A 4 -7.79 0.39 -0.35
N LEU A 5 -6.91 0.54 0.63
CA LEU A 5 -6.41 1.85 1.04
C LEU A 5 -5.08 2.11 0.35
N ILE A 6 -4.96 3.26 -0.31
CA ILE A 6 -3.75 3.67 -1.02
C ILE A 6 -3.15 4.85 -0.27
N THR A 7 -1.92 4.68 0.22
CA THR A 7 -1.19 5.77 0.88
C THR A 7 0.01 6.17 0.02
N GLU A 8 0.03 7.42 -0.41
CA GLU A 8 1.04 7.97 -1.30
C GLU A 8 0.99 9.49 -1.18
N ASP A 9 2.13 10.13 -0.96
CA ASP A 9 2.18 11.58 -0.78
C ASP A 9 2.14 12.37 -2.10
N GLU A 10 2.47 11.74 -3.21
CA GLU A 10 2.36 12.38 -4.53
C GLU A 10 0.93 12.23 -5.05
N ASP A 11 0.19 13.34 -5.10
CA ASP A 11 -1.23 13.35 -5.43
C ASP A 11 -1.54 12.73 -6.79
N SER A 12 -0.76 13.05 -7.81
CA SER A 12 -1.00 12.53 -9.16
C SER A 12 -0.78 11.04 -9.27
N LEU A 13 0.27 10.51 -8.62
CA LEU A 13 0.53 9.07 -8.61
C LEU A 13 -0.55 8.34 -7.82
N ARG A 14 -0.94 8.87 -6.67
CA ARG A 14 -2.00 8.29 -5.85
C ARG A 14 -3.31 8.19 -6.63
N SER A 15 -3.72 9.26 -7.30
CA SER A 15 -4.93 9.27 -8.13
C SER A 15 -4.84 8.30 -9.30
N PHE A 16 -3.68 8.21 -9.93
CA PHE A 16 -3.44 7.29 -11.05
C PHE A 16 -3.63 5.83 -10.61
N VAL A 17 -3.01 5.47 -9.49
CA VAL A 17 -3.12 4.11 -8.94
C VAL A 17 -4.56 3.80 -8.53
N ALA A 18 -5.21 4.73 -7.85
CA ALA A 18 -6.60 4.56 -7.41
C ALA A 18 -7.53 4.32 -8.60
N ARG A 19 -7.36 5.11 -9.66
CA ARG A 19 -8.18 4.97 -10.87
C ARG A 19 -7.97 3.60 -11.51
N ALA A 20 -6.71 3.14 -11.59
CA ALA A 20 -6.40 1.84 -12.16
C ALA A 20 -7.09 0.70 -11.41
N LEU A 21 -7.05 0.75 -10.10
CA LEU A 21 -7.65 -0.28 -9.27
C LEU A 21 -9.19 -0.26 -9.31
N ARG A 22 -9.77 0.93 -9.42
CA ARG A 22 -11.23 1.04 -9.62
C ARG A 22 -11.67 0.43 -10.94
N LEU A 23 -10.85 0.55 -11.99
CA LEU A 23 -11.13 -0.10 -13.27
C LEU A 23 -11.17 -1.62 -13.16
N ASP A 24 -10.45 -2.20 -12.20
CA ASP A 24 -10.49 -3.62 -11.90
C ASP A 24 -11.65 -4.00 -10.98
N GLY A 25 -12.50 -3.06 -10.63
CA GLY A 25 -13.68 -3.29 -9.80
C GLY A 25 -13.46 -3.17 -8.30
N HIS A 26 -12.29 -2.70 -7.87
CA HIS A 26 -12.02 -2.51 -6.43
C HIS A 26 -12.60 -1.19 -5.92
N GLU A 27 -12.96 -1.17 -4.64
CA GLU A 27 -13.27 0.04 -3.91
C GLU A 27 -11.97 0.61 -3.36
N THR A 28 -11.74 1.91 -3.55
CA THR A 28 -10.48 2.53 -3.11
C THR A 28 -10.74 3.72 -2.19
N GLU A 29 -9.87 3.88 -1.21
CA GLU A 29 -9.75 5.06 -0.37
C GLU A 29 -8.31 5.55 -0.47
N GLU A 30 -8.08 6.84 -0.25
CA GLU A 30 -6.77 7.46 -0.43
C GLU A 30 -6.33 8.19 0.83
N ALA A 31 -5.03 8.16 1.10
CA ALA A 31 -4.41 8.92 2.18
C ALA A 31 -3.08 9.49 1.69
N ALA A 32 -2.73 10.68 2.15
CA ALA A 32 -1.54 11.40 1.68
C ALA A 32 -0.28 11.09 2.48
N ASP A 33 -0.41 10.44 3.64
CA ASP A 33 0.72 10.04 4.48
C ASP A 33 0.34 8.85 5.36
N GLY A 34 1.33 8.32 6.08
CA GLY A 34 1.11 7.13 6.90
C GLY A 34 0.21 7.38 8.10
N ALA A 35 0.24 8.57 8.70
CA ALA A 35 -0.62 8.89 9.84
C ALA A 35 -2.09 8.93 9.43
N GLU A 36 -2.40 9.58 8.32
CA GLU A 36 -3.75 9.60 7.76
C GLU A 36 -4.19 8.18 7.37
N GLY A 37 -3.28 7.40 6.79
CA GLY A 37 -3.54 6.02 6.43
C GLY A 37 -3.91 5.16 7.62
N LEU A 38 -3.17 5.27 8.72
CA LEU A 38 -3.46 4.51 9.93
C LEU A 38 -4.81 4.90 10.53
N GLU A 39 -5.13 6.17 10.50
CA GLU A 39 -6.42 6.68 10.97
C GLU A 39 -7.57 6.08 10.17
N LYS A 40 -7.45 6.06 8.84
CA LYS A 40 -8.46 5.45 7.98
C LYS A 40 -8.59 3.95 8.19
N LEU A 41 -7.48 3.25 8.43
CA LEU A 41 -7.52 1.82 8.75
C LEU A 41 -8.31 1.53 10.02
N ARG A 42 -8.24 2.43 11.00
CA ARG A 42 -8.99 2.29 12.25
C ARG A 42 -10.49 2.54 12.08
N ASP A 43 -10.85 3.36 11.10
CA ASP A 43 -12.24 3.77 10.87
C ASP A 43 -12.99 2.89 9.86
N GLY A 44 -12.32 1.91 9.25
CA GLY A 44 -12.94 1.08 8.24
C GLY A 44 -12.37 -0.34 8.22
N VAL A 45 -12.91 -1.15 7.32
CA VAL A 45 -12.42 -2.52 7.10
C VAL A 45 -11.83 -2.58 5.70
N TYR A 46 -10.57 -2.97 5.60
CA TYR A 46 -9.85 -3.03 4.33
C TYR A 46 -9.27 -4.43 4.10
N ASP A 47 -9.20 -4.80 2.83
CA ASP A 47 -8.61 -6.08 2.42
C ASP A 47 -7.11 -5.94 2.15
N LEU A 48 -6.70 -4.76 1.67
CA LEU A 48 -5.32 -4.50 1.29
C LEU A 48 -4.93 -3.05 1.62
N LEU A 49 -3.72 -2.88 2.12
CA LEU A 49 -3.03 -1.59 2.20
C LEU A 49 -1.95 -1.58 1.13
N LEU A 50 -2.04 -0.63 0.21
CA LEU A 50 -1.02 -0.36 -0.80
C LEU A 50 -0.37 0.97 -0.43
N SER A 51 0.91 0.95 -0.04
CA SER A 51 1.57 2.13 0.50
C SER A 51 2.94 2.37 -0.11
N ASP A 52 3.22 3.64 -0.39
CA ASP A 52 4.60 4.07 -0.64
C ASP A 52 5.39 3.95 0.66
N ILE A 53 6.69 3.75 0.57
CA ILE A 53 7.56 3.71 1.75
C ILE A 53 7.93 5.12 2.19
N ARG A 54 8.36 5.97 1.25
CA ARG A 54 8.84 7.31 1.58
C ARG A 54 7.70 8.32 1.58
N MET A 55 7.23 8.67 2.78
CA MET A 55 6.16 9.65 2.98
C MET A 55 6.48 10.52 4.18
N PRO A 56 5.94 11.77 4.24
CA PRO A 56 6.10 12.61 5.42
C PRO A 56 5.28 12.09 6.60
N VAL A 57 5.58 12.56 7.79
CA VAL A 57 4.91 12.28 9.07
C VAL A 57 5.15 10.84 9.53
N MET A 58 4.70 9.86 8.78
CA MET A 58 4.92 8.44 9.07
C MET A 58 5.18 7.74 7.75
N ASP A 59 6.34 7.08 7.61
CA ASP A 59 6.67 6.35 6.38
C ASP A 59 5.92 5.01 6.29
N GLY A 60 6.01 4.39 5.12
CA GLY A 60 5.31 3.14 4.85
C GLY A 60 5.81 1.95 5.67
N ILE A 61 7.06 1.95 6.11
CA ILE A 61 7.61 0.90 6.97
C ILE A 61 6.94 0.95 8.34
N GLU A 62 6.90 2.14 8.95
CA GLU A 62 6.26 2.33 10.23
C GLU A 62 4.75 2.06 10.15
N LEU A 63 4.12 2.52 9.08
CA LEU A 63 2.70 2.24 8.84
C LEU A 63 2.46 0.73 8.74
N ALA A 64 3.30 0.00 8.03
CA ALA A 64 3.17 -1.45 7.90
C ALA A 64 3.30 -2.16 9.25
N HIS A 65 4.25 -1.75 10.08
CA HIS A 65 4.40 -2.29 11.43
C HIS A 65 3.13 -2.08 12.26
N GLN A 66 2.64 -0.85 12.32
CA GLN A 66 1.47 -0.52 13.13
C GLN A 66 0.20 -1.16 12.58
N ALA A 67 0.04 -1.15 11.26
CA ALA A 67 -1.13 -1.73 10.62
C ALA A 67 -1.20 -3.25 10.83
N LYS A 68 -0.09 -3.95 10.69
CA LYS A 68 -0.06 -5.40 10.86
C LYS A 68 -0.29 -5.80 12.30
N SER A 69 0.23 -5.01 13.24
CA SER A 69 0.02 -5.23 14.67
C SER A 69 -1.46 -5.08 15.05
N ALA A 70 -2.13 -4.06 14.52
CA ALA A 70 -3.53 -3.78 14.83
C ALA A 70 -4.51 -4.64 14.02
N PHE A 71 -4.14 -5.00 12.79
CA PHE A 71 -5.00 -5.72 11.85
C PHE A 71 -4.22 -6.89 11.23
N PRO A 72 -4.05 -8.01 11.97
CA PRO A 72 -3.19 -9.11 11.51
C PRO A 72 -3.61 -9.76 10.18
N ALA A 73 -4.88 -9.67 9.83
CA ALA A 73 -5.40 -10.24 8.58
C ALA A 73 -5.22 -9.32 7.37
N LEU A 74 -4.86 -8.05 7.60
CA LEU A 74 -4.68 -7.08 6.53
C LEU A 74 -3.48 -7.48 5.67
N LYS A 75 -3.67 -7.50 4.36
CA LYS A 75 -2.57 -7.72 3.42
C LYS A 75 -1.92 -6.40 3.09
N ILE A 76 -0.59 -6.36 3.05
CA ILE A 76 0.18 -5.14 2.83
C ILE A 76 1.10 -5.31 1.65
N LEU A 77 1.00 -4.37 0.70
CA LEU A 77 1.86 -4.30 -0.47
C LEU A 77 2.54 -2.93 -0.46
N LEU A 78 3.86 -2.92 -0.53
CA LEU A 78 4.64 -1.68 -0.49
C LEU A 78 5.14 -1.31 -1.87
N MET A 79 5.33 0.00 -2.10
CA MET A 79 5.91 0.57 -3.32
C MET A 79 7.19 1.30 -2.95
N THR A 80 8.26 1.15 -3.73
CA THR A 80 9.51 1.85 -3.47
C THR A 80 10.26 2.20 -4.75
N GLY A 81 10.91 3.36 -4.76
CA GLY A 81 11.81 3.78 -5.83
C GLY A 81 13.28 3.71 -5.45
N TYR A 82 13.61 3.30 -4.23
CA TYR A 82 14.96 3.38 -3.67
C TYR A 82 15.43 2.03 -3.14
N ALA A 83 16.66 1.65 -3.49
CA ALA A 83 17.24 0.36 -3.09
C ALA A 83 17.33 0.18 -1.57
N GLU A 84 17.77 1.21 -0.85
CA GLU A 84 17.88 1.15 0.61
C GLU A 84 16.52 0.99 1.30
N GLN A 85 15.46 1.52 0.71
CA GLN A 85 14.11 1.33 1.24
C GLN A 85 13.64 -0.09 1.00
N ARG A 86 14.05 -0.69 -0.10
CA ARG A 86 13.74 -2.09 -0.38
C ARG A 86 14.40 -3.01 0.65
N GLU A 87 15.63 -2.70 1.06
CA GLU A 87 16.30 -3.45 2.13
C GLU A 87 15.54 -3.34 3.45
N ARG A 88 15.04 -2.15 3.78
CA ARG A 88 14.21 -1.94 4.97
C ARG A 88 12.92 -2.75 4.89
N ALA A 89 12.33 -2.85 3.71
CA ALA A 89 11.12 -3.64 3.49
C ALA A 89 11.38 -5.14 3.61
N ASP A 90 12.57 -5.61 3.24
CA ASP A 90 12.94 -7.02 3.38
C ASP A 90 12.92 -7.48 4.85
N ASP A 91 13.19 -6.58 5.80
CA ASP A 91 13.09 -6.86 7.23
C ASP A 91 11.63 -7.09 7.66
N LEU A 92 10.67 -6.74 6.82
CA LEU A 92 9.24 -6.91 7.06
C LEU A 92 8.64 -8.09 6.29
N ALA A 93 9.46 -8.98 5.74
CA ALA A 93 9.00 -10.04 4.85
C ALA A 93 7.84 -10.88 5.42
N GLU A 94 7.76 -11.03 6.74
CA GLU A 94 6.66 -11.76 7.38
C GLU A 94 5.38 -10.93 7.52
N LYS A 95 5.46 -9.61 7.36
CA LYS A 95 4.34 -8.68 7.59
C LYS A 95 3.72 -8.15 6.30
N ILE A 96 4.45 -8.22 5.21
CA ILE A 96 4.00 -7.72 3.91
C ILE A 96 3.92 -8.85 2.89
N VAL A 97 3.08 -8.67 1.88
CA VAL A 97 2.95 -9.66 0.82
C VAL A 97 4.08 -9.51 -0.20
N ASP A 98 4.38 -8.29 -0.61
CA ASP A 98 5.41 -8.03 -1.62
C ASP A 98 5.79 -6.55 -1.62
N VAL A 99 6.78 -6.22 -2.45
CA VAL A 99 7.25 -4.86 -2.71
C VAL A 99 7.28 -4.64 -4.21
N VAL A 100 6.67 -3.55 -4.68
CA VAL A 100 6.66 -3.17 -6.09
C VAL A 100 7.64 -2.03 -6.29
N SER A 101 8.52 -2.16 -7.29
CA SER A 101 9.51 -1.15 -7.60
C SER A 101 8.94 -0.06 -8.53
N LYS A 102 9.23 1.20 -8.22
CA LYS A 102 8.94 2.34 -9.09
C LYS A 102 10.11 2.58 -10.03
N PRO A 103 9.92 3.07 -11.23
CA PRO A 103 8.61 3.31 -11.85
C PRO A 103 7.96 2.02 -12.29
N PHE A 104 6.63 1.98 -12.25
CA PHE A 104 5.87 0.82 -12.73
C PHE A 104 4.84 1.27 -13.77
N ALA A 105 4.48 0.35 -14.66
CA ALA A 105 3.38 0.56 -15.59
C ALA A 105 2.07 0.10 -14.95
N LEU A 106 0.94 0.57 -15.47
CA LEU A 106 -0.39 0.18 -15.00
C LEU A 106 -0.56 -1.34 -14.85
N PRO A 107 -0.18 -2.15 -15.86
CA PRO A 107 -0.31 -3.60 -15.73
C PRO A 107 0.49 -4.18 -14.57
N ASP A 108 1.63 -3.59 -14.23
CA ASP A 108 2.49 -4.08 -13.15
C ASP A 108 1.81 -3.93 -11.79
N ILE A 109 1.27 -2.76 -11.51
CA ILE A 109 0.59 -2.52 -10.22
C ILE A 109 -0.70 -3.31 -10.11
N ARG A 110 -1.45 -3.44 -11.19
CA ARG A 110 -2.68 -4.22 -11.22
C ARG A 110 -2.41 -5.70 -10.94
N LYS A 111 -1.37 -6.26 -11.55
CA LYS A 111 -0.96 -7.65 -11.31
C LYS A 111 -0.45 -7.87 -9.90
N ALA A 112 0.34 -6.93 -9.38
CA ALA A 112 0.85 -7.02 -8.01
C ALA A 112 -0.29 -7.01 -6.99
N VAL A 113 -1.29 -6.16 -7.18
CA VAL A 113 -2.47 -6.10 -6.31
C VAL A 113 -3.27 -7.41 -6.41
N ALA A 114 -3.50 -7.90 -7.61
CA ALA A 114 -4.23 -9.17 -7.79
C ALA A 114 -3.53 -10.32 -7.09
N ARG A 115 -2.19 -10.40 -7.20
CA ARG A 115 -1.41 -11.43 -6.51
C ARG A 115 -1.45 -11.27 -4.99
N ALA A 116 -1.38 -10.03 -4.51
CA ALA A 116 -1.44 -9.77 -3.08
C ALA A 116 -2.79 -10.19 -2.48
N LEU A 117 -3.88 -9.92 -3.18
CA LEU A 117 -5.22 -10.29 -2.74
C LEU A 117 -5.43 -11.81 -2.75
N ALA A 118 -4.74 -12.52 -3.63
CA ALA A 118 -4.82 -13.98 -3.73
C ALA A 118 -3.91 -14.71 -2.75
N ALA A 119 -2.99 -14.01 -2.14
CA ALA A 119 -1.99 -14.60 -1.25
C ALA A 119 -2.59 -15.12 0.06
#